data_f1c1f46cdb9347dedeffdbe1007c24ff
#
_entry.id   f1c1f46cdb9347dedeffdbe1007c24ff
#
_cell.length_a   1.000
_cell.length_b   1.000
_cell.length_c   1.000
_cell.angle_alpha   90.00
_cell.angle_beta   90.00
_cell.angle_gamma   90.00
#
_symmetry.space_group_name_H-M   'P 1'
#
loop_
_entity.id
_entity.type
_entity.pdbx_description
1 polymer ?
#
loop_
_entity_poly.entity_id
_entity_poly.type
_entity_poly.pdbx_seq_one_letter_code
_entity_poly.pdbx_strand_id
1 'polypeptide(L)'
;MEIYQKIYSDFMEKYKKSETAPSEAGETLMRISGIFPNYNSEMIVAEHAFALVHKTIAEGTDEATGKSISSSKAEVVADASPEAFEFKKARGHVVSIEAQIGALKFLQRSLETEYINSNT
;
A
#
# COMPACT_ATOMS: atom_id res chain seq x y z
N MET A 1 -3.13 5.03 -13.31
CA MET A 1 -3.84 5.03 -11.99
C MET A 1 -4.31 3.63 -11.67
N GLU A 2 -3.99 3.16 -10.47
CA GLU A 2 -4.45 1.85 -10.02
C GLU A 2 -5.95 1.86 -9.77
N ILE A 3 -6.58 0.68 -9.89
CA ILE A 3 -8.03 0.58 -9.76
C ILE A 3 -8.54 1.02 -8.38
N TYR A 4 -7.80 0.72 -7.30
CA TYR A 4 -8.22 1.15 -5.97
C TYR A 4 -8.21 2.67 -5.83
N GLN A 5 -7.25 3.34 -6.48
CA GLN A 5 -7.16 4.80 -6.49
C GLN A 5 -8.37 5.42 -7.18
N LYS A 6 -8.79 4.82 -8.30
CA LYS A 6 -9.96 5.29 -9.04
C LYS A 6 -11.24 5.10 -8.22
N ILE A 7 -11.41 3.93 -7.61
CA ILE A 7 -12.57 3.64 -6.78
C ILE A 7 -12.69 4.64 -5.63
N TYR A 8 -11.59 4.89 -4.94
CA TYR A 8 -11.56 5.83 -3.82
C TYR A 8 -11.81 7.27 -4.28
N SER A 9 -11.17 7.68 -5.35
CA SER A 9 -11.31 9.03 -5.91
C SER A 9 -12.76 9.31 -6.35
N ASP A 10 -13.39 8.36 -7.03
CA ASP A 10 -14.79 8.50 -7.47
C ASP A 10 -15.73 8.64 -6.28
N PHE A 11 -15.51 7.86 -5.21
CA PHE A 11 -16.29 7.99 -3.98
C PHE A 11 -16.09 9.36 -3.33
N MET A 12 -14.83 9.82 -3.23
CA MET A 12 -14.52 11.09 -2.58
C MET A 12 -15.10 12.29 -3.33
N GLU A 13 -15.21 12.24 -4.64
CA GLU A 13 -15.88 13.27 -5.42
C GLU A 13 -17.35 13.41 -5.03
N LYS A 14 -18.06 12.29 -4.93
CA LYS A 14 -19.44 12.26 -4.46
C LYS A 14 -19.56 12.73 -3.01
N TYR A 15 -18.67 12.30 -2.16
CA TYR A 15 -18.66 12.68 -0.75
C TYR A 15 -18.54 14.20 -0.58
N LYS A 16 -17.61 14.82 -1.34
CA LYS A 16 -17.41 16.28 -1.30
C LYS A 16 -18.65 17.06 -1.73
N LYS A 17 -19.47 16.48 -2.58
CA LYS A 17 -20.72 17.07 -3.05
C LYS A 17 -21.91 16.73 -2.15
N SER A 18 -21.68 16.03 -1.05
CA SER A 18 -22.74 15.54 -0.15
C SER A 18 -23.77 14.64 -0.85
N GLU A 19 -23.33 13.88 -1.84
CA GLU A 19 -24.18 13.00 -2.64
C GLU A 19 -24.05 11.52 -2.27
N THR A 20 -23.52 11.22 -1.07
CA THR A 20 -23.30 9.85 -0.62
C THR A 20 -24.24 9.44 0.51
N ALA A 21 -24.68 8.17 0.44
CA ALA A 21 -25.38 7.50 1.53
C ALA A 21 -24.40 6.60 2.30
N PRO A 22 -24.72 6.23 3.55
CA PRO A 22 -23.88 5.31 4.33
C PRO A 22 -23.56 3.99 3.61
N SER A 23 -24.53 3.45 2.86
CA SER A 23 -24.37 2.22 2.10
C SER A 23 -23.29 2.33 1.02
N GLU A 24 -23.14 3.51 0.41
CA GLU A 24 -22.12 3.72 -0.62
C GLU A 24 -20.71 3.68 -0.04
N ALA A 25 -20.51 4.21 1.16
CA ALA A 25 -19.24 4.12 1.87
C ALA A 25 -18.91 2.66 2.19
N GLY A 26 -19.89 1.89 2.63
CA GLY A 26 -19.74 0.46 2.92
C GLY A 26 -19.40 -0.36 1.68
N GLU A 27 -20.08 -0.10 0.57
CA GLU A 27 -19.80 -0.77 -0.71
C GLU A 27 -18.40 -0.45 -1.22
N THR A 28 -18.00 0.81 -1.14
CA THR A 28 -16.65 1.25 -1.54
C THR A 28 -15.59 0.57 -0.67
N LEU A 29 -15.84 0.51 0.64
CA LEU A 29 -14.96 -0.18 1.59
C LEU A 29 -14.81 -1.66 1.23
N MET A 30 -15.89 -2.35 0.91
CA MET A 30 -15.85 -3.75 0.51
C MET A 30 -15.05 -3.96 -0.78
N ARG A 31 -15.25 -3.09 -1.77
CA ARG A 31 -14.52 -3.17 -3.04
C ARG A 31 -13.02 -3.00 -2.85
N ILE A 32 -12.60 -2.00 -2.08
CA ILE A 32 -11.18 -1.75 -1.81
C ILE A 32 -10.59 -2.85 -0.94
N SER A 33 -11.32 -3.32 0.09
CA SER A 33 -10.87 -4.43 0.93
C SER A 33 -10.68 -5.72 0.14
N GLY A 34 -11.51 -5.95 -0.88
CA GLY A 34 -11.39 -7.12 -1.75
C GLY A 34 -10.16 -7.10 -2.66
N ILE A 35 -9.63 -5.93 -2.95
CA ILE A 35 -8.42 -5.77 -3.76
C ILE A 35 -7.15 -5.95 -2.90
N PHE A 36 -7.23 -5.65 -1.61
CA PHE A 36 -6.08 -5.65 -0.70
C PHE A 36 -5.26 -6.94 -0.72
N PRO A 37 -5.86 -8.16 -0.68
CA PRO A 37 -5.05 -9.38 -0.64
C PRO A 37 -4.10 -9.54 -1.83
N ASN A 38 -4.49 -9.10 -3.02
CA ASN A 38 -3.65 -9.19 -4.21
C ASN A 38 -2.42 -8.30 -4.08
N TYR A 39 -2.61 -7.05 -3.64
CA TYR A 39 -1.49 -6.13 -3.41
C TYR A 39 -0.60 -6.58 -2.27
N ASN A 40 -1.18 -7.14 -1.22
CA ASN A 40 -0.42 -7.67 -0.11
C ASN A 40 0.45 -8.86 -0.54
N SER A 41 -0.08 -9.74 -1.38
CA SER A 41 0.68 -10.87 -1.93
C SER A 41 1.84 -10.39 -2.81
N GLU A 42 1.61 -9.40 -3.65
CA GLU A 42 2.66 -8.81 -4.48
C GLU A 42 3.78 -8.19 -3.61
N MET A 43 3.40 -7.53 -2.53
CA MET A 43 4.36 -6.95 -1.59
C MET A 43 5.23 -8.04 -0.94
N ILE A 44 4.63 -9.13 -0.51
CA ILE A 44 5.35 -10.25 0.12
C ILE A 44 6.36 -10.86 -0.87
N VAL A 45 5.95 -11.06 -2.13
CA VAL A 45 6.83 -11.58 -3.17
C VAL A 45 7.99 -10.61 -3.43
N ALA A 46 7.70 -9.32 -3.54
CA ALA A 46 8.73 -8.30 -3.78
C ALA A 46 9.70 -8.18 -2.60
N GLU A 47 9.21 -8.27 -1.37
CA GLU A 47 10.03 -8.27 -0.16
C GLU A 47 10.98 -9.46 -0.15
N HIS A 48 10.49 -10.65 -0.50
CA HIS A 48 11.31 -11.85 -0.57
C HIS A 48 12.41 -11.71 -1.64
N ALA A 49 12.06 -11.21 -2.82
CA ALA A 49 13.03 -10.98 -3.89
C ALA A 49 14.12 -10.00 -3.45
N PHE A 50 13.73 -8.92 -2.77
CA PHE A 50 14.69 -7.94 -2.24
C PHE A 50 15.59 -8.57 -1.17
N ALA A 51 15.03 -9.36 -0.26
CA ALA A 51 15.81 -10.05 0.77
C ALA A 51 16.87 -10.99 0.17
N LEU A 52 16.52 -11.71 -0.90
CA LEU A 52 17.47 -12.59 -1.60
C LEU A 52 18.59 -11.80 -2.26
N VAL A 53 18.30 -10.67 -2.88
CA VAL A 53 19.29 -9.78 -3.48
C VAL A 53 20.24 -9.25 -2.41
N HIS A 54 19.68 -8.78 -1.28
CA HIS A 54 20.48 -8.27 -0.16
C HIS A 54 21.42 -9.35 0.38
N LYS A 55 20.91 -10.57 0.55
CA LYS A 55 21.72 -11.71 1.01
C LYS A 55 22.88 -12.00 0.04
N THR A 56 22.59 -12.06 -1.26
CA THR A 56 23.58 -12.34 -2.30
C THR A 56 24.69 -11.28 -2.28
N ILE A 57 24.34 -10.01 -2.18
CA ILE A 57 25.29 -8.90 -2.11
C ILE A 57 26.12 -8.99 -0.83
N ALA A 58 25.48 -9.26 0.31
CA ALA A 58 26.13 -9.33 1.61
C ALA A 58 27.15 -10.48 1.70
N GLU A 59 26.96 -11.55 0.94
CA GLU A 59 27.87 -12.69 0.86
C GLU A 59 28.98 -12.50 -0.18
N GLY A 60 28.96 -11.38 -0.89
CA GLY A 60 29.89 -11.10 -1.97
C GLY A 60 31.21 -10.43 -1.51
N THR A 61 31.99 -10.11 -2.49
CA THR A 61 33.31 -9.48 -2.32
C THR A 61 33.25 -8.03 -2.77
N ASP A 62 33.88 -7.14 -2.02
CA ASP A 62 34.02 -5.74 -2.39
C ASP A 62 35.11 -5.63 -3.48
N GLU A 63 34.72 -5.19 -4.67
CA GLU A 63 35.62 -5.06 -5.82
C GLU A 63 36.77 -4.08 -5.57
N ALA A 64 36.52 -3.05 -4.75
CA ALA A 64 37.51 -2.03 -4.44
C ALA A 64 38.66 -2.56 -3.52
N THR A 65 38.36 -3.49 -2.63
CA THR A 65 39.29 -3.98 -1.62
C THR A 65 39.68 -5.45 -1.81
N GLY A 66 38.91 -6.21 -2.59
CA GLY A 66 39.11 -7.66 -2.76
C GLY A 66 38.73 -8.48 -1.53
N LYS A 67 38.13 -7.86 -0.51
CA LYS A 67 37.71 -8.48 0.74
C LYS A 67 36.20 -8.63 0.76
N SER A 68 35.66 -9.32 1.77
CA SER A 68 34.25 -9.41 1.98
C SER A 68 33.65 -8.01 2.08
N ILE A 69 32.46 -7.82 1.44
CA ILE A 69 31.78 -6.53 1.45
C ILE A 69 31.32 -6.20 2.88
N SER A 70 31.44 -4.93 3.30
CA SER A 70 30.92 -4.49 4.60
C SER A 70 29.40 -4.48 4.61
N SER A 71 28.81 -4.64 5.79
CA SER A 71 27.34 -4.61 5.95
C SER A 71 26.75 -3.29 5.45
N SER A 72 27.41 -2.16 5.75
CA SER A 72 26.95 -0.84 5.32
C SER A 72 26.95 -0.70 3.80
N LYS A 73 28.01 -1.17 3.15
CA LYS A 73 28.11 -1.10 1.68
C LYS A 73 27.12 -2.03 1.01
N ALA A 74 26.95 -3.24 1.56
CA ALA A 74 25.96 -4.21 1.06
C ALA A 74 24.55 -3.61 1.11
N GLU A 75 24.19 -2.93 2.18
CA GLU A 75 22.90 -2.27 2.34
C GLU A 75 22.69 -1.18 1.28
N VAL A 76 23.69 -0.32 1.07
CA VAL A 76 23.61 0.74 0.06
C VAL A 76 23.43 0.16 -1.34
N VAL A 77 24.18 -0.88 -1.68
CA VAL A 77 24.09 -1.52 -3.00
C VAL A 77 22.73 -2.20 -3.18
N ALA A 78 22.24 -2.90 -2.16
CA ALA A 78 20.94 -3.57 -2.20
C ALA A 78 19.81 -2.55 -2.36
N ASP A 79 19.88 -1.43 -1.64
CA ASP A 79 18.84 -0.37 -1.70
C ASP A 79 18.77 0.31 -3.07
N ALA A 80 19.83 0.24 -3.85
CA ALA A 80 19.86 0.76 -5.23
C ALA A 80 19.40 -0.25 -6.27
N SER A 81 19.05 -1.47 -5.87
CA SER A 81 18.66 -2.54 -6.80
C SER A 81 17.23 -2.33 -7.34
N PRO A 82 16.92 -2.90 -8.54
CA PRO A 82 15.54 -2.92 -9.04
C PRO A 82 14.58 -3.60 -8.07
N GLU A 83 15.01 -4.64 -7.36
CA GLU A 83 14.19 -5.38 -6.39
C GLU A 83 13.82 -4.50 -5.21
N ALA A 84 14.70 -3.61 -4.75
CA ALA A 84 14.39 -2.64 -3.70
C ALA A 84 13.31 -1.66 -4.17
N PHE A 85 13.41 -1.19 -5.41
CA PHE A 85 12.41 -0.30 -6.01
C PHE A 85 11.04 -0.98 -6.10
N GLU A 86 11.00 -2.22 -6.59
CA GLU A 86 9.76 -2.98 -6.70
C GLU A 86 9.11 -3.23 -5.33
N PHE A 87 9.92 -3.52 -4.32
CA PHE A 87 9.41 -3.69 -2.95
C PHE A 87 8.83 -2.39 -2.41
N LYS A 88 9.53 -1.27 -2.56
CA LYS A 88 9.05 0.04 -2.12
C LYS A 88 7.73 0.42 -2.80
N LYS A 89 7.64 0.15 -4.10
CA LYS A 89 6.43 0.41 -4.88
C LYS A 89 5.25 -0.44 -4.39
N ALA A 90 5.48 -1.75 -4.22
CA ALA A 90 4.45 -2.67 -3.74
C ALA A 90 3.98 -2.30 -2.33
N ARG A 91 4.92 -1.97 -1.44
CA ARG A 91 4.59 -1.52 -0.08
C ARG A 91 3.80 -0.22 -0.08
N GLY A 92 4.15 0.70 -0.99
CA GLY A 92 3.41 1.95 -1.16
C GLY A 92 1.95 1.73 -1.48
N HIS A 93 1.64 0.77 -2.35
CA HIS A 93 0.25 0.40 -2.66
C HIS A 93 -0.47 -0.16 -1.43
N VAL A 94 0.17 -1.07 -0.70
CA VAL A 94 -0.43 -1.67 0.51
C VAL A 94 -0.72 -0.59 1.55
N VAL A 95 0.23 0.30 1.82
CA VAL A 95 0.05 1.40 2.79
C VAL A 95 -1.08 2.32 2.36
N SER A 96 -1.17 2.66 1.07
CA SER A 96 -2.25 3.50 0.53
C SER A 96 -3.62 2.86 0.70
N ILE A 97 -3.73 1.57 0.39
CA ILE A 97 -4.99 0.83 0.55
C ILE A 97 -5.40 0.77 2.02
N GLU A 98 -4.47 0.48 2.93
CA GLU A 98 -4.76 0.46 4.37
C GLU A 98 -5.27 1.81 4.87
N ALA A 99 -4.66 2.91 4.40
CA ALA A 99 -5.09 4.25 4.75
C ALA A 99 -6.50 4.55 4.23
N GLN A 100 -6.81 4.12 2.99
CA GLN A 100 -8.13 4.29 2.41
C GLN A 100 -9.19 3.48 3.15
N ILE A 101 -8.88 2.25 3.54
CA ILE A 101 -9.78 1.40 4.33
C ILE A 101 -10.10 2.09 5.67
N GLY A 102 -9.08 2.62 6.35
CA GLY A 102 -9.27 3.36 7.60
C GLY A 102 -10.14 4.59 7.43
N ALA A 103 -9.89 5.37 6.38
CA ALA A 103 -10.67 6.57 6.08
C ALA A 103 -12.14 6.23 5.75
N LEU A 104 -12.37 5.17 4.96
CA LEU A 104 -13.71 4.75 4.60
C LEU A 104 -14.51 4.24 5.80
N LYS A 105 -13.87 3.53 6.72
CA LYS A 105 -14.51 3.10 7.97
C LYS A 105 -14.96 4.30 8.80
N PHE A 106 -14.12 5.32 8.90
CA PHE A 106 -14.46 6.55 9.59
C PHE A 106 -15.63 7.27 8.91
N LEU A 107 -15.57 7.43 7.58
CA LEU A 107 -16.63 8.11 6.82
C LEU A 107 -17.96 7.35 6.88
N GLN A 108 -17.92 6.03 6.84
CA GLN A 108 -19.12 5.21 6.97
C GLN A 108 -19.83 5.47 8.31
N ARG A 109 -19.06 5.51 9.40
CA ARG A 109 -19.60 5.80 10.72
C ARG A 109 -20.19 7.21 10.81
N SER A 110 -19.50 8.19 10.22
CA SER A 110 -19.97 9.57 10.19
C SER A 110 -21.28 9.71 9.43
N LEU A 111 -21.38 9.06 8.25
CA LEU A 111 -22.60 9.08 7.44
C LEU A 111 -23.75 8.37 8.12
N GLU A 112 -23.49 7.27 8.79
CA GLU A 112 -24.52 6.54 9.56
C GLU A 112 -25.05 7.41 10.69
N THR A 113 -24.20 8.12 11.41
CA THR A 113 -24.57 9.02 12.49
C THR A 113 -25.42 10.17 11.95
N GLU A 114 -25.01 10.80 10.85
CA GLU A 114 -25.78 11.87 10.21
C GLU A 114 -27.14 11.40 9.76
N TYR A 115 -27.20 10.21 9.16
CA TYR A 115 -28.44 9.62 8.67
C TYR A 115 -29.43 9.35 9.82
N ILE A 116 -28.95 8.77 10.92
CA ILE A 116 -29.77 8.50 12.11
C ILE A 116 -30.27 9.81 12.69
N ASN A 117 -29.41 10.82 12.86
CA ASN A 117 -29.79 12.12 13.41
C ASN A 117 -30.80 12.85 12.54
N SER A 118 -30.69 12.72 11.21
CA SER A 118 -31.64 13.34 10.27
C SER A 118 -33.04 12.74 10.33
N ASN A 119 -33.16 11.49 10.77
CA ASN A 119 -34.42 10.76 10.83
C ASN A 119 -35.06 10.74 12.23
N THR A 120 -34.42 11.38 13.19
CA THR A 120 -34.98 11.55 14.54
C THR A 120 -35.46 12.98 14.74
#